data_98388e51db92f9fb77c4aad173803252
#
_entry.id   98388e51db92f9fb77c4aad173803252
#
_cell.length_a   1.000
_cell.length_b   1.000
_cell.length_c   1.000
_cell.angle_alpha   90.00
_cell.angle_beta   90.00
_cell.angle_gamma   90.00
#
_symmetry.space_group_name_H-M   'P 1'
#
loop_
_entity.id
_entity.type
_entity.pdbx_description
1 polymer ?
#
loop_
_entity_poly.entity_id
_entity_poly.type
_entity_poly.pdbx_seq_one_letter_code
_entity_poly.pdbx_strand_id
1 'polypeptide(L)'
;LSGKFEENFIRRRAKSVTQAEEIQQIEAKVRHSQPDKPCHKPRDSLFSWASGFRNFSGLINWAFLLLFMGSVRLFLENLIKYGIRVDPQQWFTVLLDDAAGRHHHFHPSLILLICEFLGASVVCFAYSVIFLKLWSYVHVNSWCREDYQLNTVNKTNVRRQSLSVNKYALSNGKKPPISPPSLNSLVHYPQNLNIRDISYFILAPTLCYELNFPRTDRIRKRFLVKRVLELLVGMQVMASLFQQWIIPCVKNSLIPFSNMDVAKATERLLKLAIPNHLLWLIFFYLMFHSALNVVGELLHFADRNFYSDWWNANNIDTFWRNWNFPVHQWAVRHLYCPLLKLGFKRGSATFFVFFTSAFFHEYMVSVPLRTFKVYAFMGMMFQIPLSVLCHKIEKKFGPPWGNIIVWSSLIMSHPLCIMTYYHDYIITHFGKRLLEEFSSL
;
A
#
# COMPACT_ATOMS: atom_id res chain seq x y z
N LEU A 1 46.88 -7.03 24.25
CA LEU A 1 46.71 -5.74 23.52
C LEU A 1 45.50 -5.76 22.56
N SER A 2 45.16 -6.89 21.96
CA SER A 2 44.00 -7.06 21.07
C SER A 2 42.64 -6.82 21.76
N GLY A 3 42.40 -7.39 22.96
CA GLY A 3 41.13 -7.27 23.67
C GLY A 3 40.76 -5.83 24.10
N LYS A 4 41.76 -5.01 24.48
CA LYS A 4 41.54 -3.60 24.84
C LYS A 4 41.19 -2.72 23.62
N PHE A 5 41.64 -3.12 22.43
CA PHE A 5 41.34 -2.38 21.19
C PHE A 5 39.88 -2.65 20.73
N GLU A 6 39.42 -3.90 20.83
CA GLU A 6 38.02 -4.27 20.51
C GLU A 6 37.06 -3.66 21.52
N GLU A 7 37.34 -3.70 22.81
CA GLU A 7 36.48 -3.11 23.85
C GLU A 7 36.36 -1.58 23.71
N ASN A 8 37.46 -0.88 23.36
CA ASN A 8 37.41 0.55 23.06
C ASN A 8 36.70 0.88 21.75
N PHE A 9 36.74 0.00 20.74
CA PHE A 9 36.01 0.16 19.49
C PHE A 9 34.50 -0.04 19.70
N ILE A 10 34.11 -1.05 20.48
CA ILE A 10 32.72 -1.31 20.86
C ILE A 10 32.15 -0.17 21.71
N ARG A 11 32.91 0.33 22.70
CA ARG A 11 32.52 1.49 23.53
C ARG A 11 32.36 2.80 22.72
N ARG A 12 33.26 3.06 21.74
CA ARG A 12 33.14 4.23 20.84
C ARG A 12 31.94 4.10 19.92
N ARG A 13 31.64 2.88 19.41
CA ARG A 13 30.49 2.61 18.56
C ARG A 13 29.20 2.74 19.35
N ALA A 14 29.12 2.24 20.57
CA ALA A 14 27.95 2.39 21.45
C ALA A 14 27.69 3.86 21.79
N LYS A 15 28.74 4.64 22.15
CA LYS A 15 28.60 6.09 22.42
C LYS A 15 28.12 6.88 21.21
N SER A 16 28.63 6.59 20.00
CA SER A 16 28.21 7.29 18.79
C SER A 16 26.77 6.96 18.40
N VAL A 17 26.31 5.73 18.63
CA VAL A 17 24.91 5.31 18.40
C VAL A 17 23.98 6.02 19.39
N THR A 18 24.32 6.03 20.69
CA THR A 18 23.53 6.70 21.72
C THR A 18 23.42 8.21 21.45
N GLN A 19 24.48 8.85 21.04
CA GLN A 19 24.52 10.28 20.72
C GLN A 19 23.70 10.58 19.46
N ALA A 20 23.72 9.71 18.45
CA ALA A 20 22.88 9.84 17.25
C ALA A 20 21.39 9.66 17.59
N GLU A 21 21.06 8.72 18.47
CA GLU A 21 19.68 8.52 18.96
C GLU A 21 19.17 9.71 19.76
N GLU A 22 20.00 10.29 20.63
CA GLU A 22 19.65 11.50 21.37
C GLU A 22 19.39 12.70 20.45
N ILE A 23 20.25 12.92 19.45
CA ILE A 23 20.05 13.97 18.44
C ILE A 23 18.75 13.74 17.68
N GLN A 24 18.48 12.51 17.24
CA GLN A 24 17.22 12.16 16.56
C GLN A 24 15.99 12.38 17.45
N GLN A 25 16.08 12.10 18.74
CA GLN A 25 14.99 12.35 19.69
C GLN A 25 14.74 13.84 19.90
N ILE A 26 15.81 14.66 19.97
CA ILE A 26 15.70 16.12 20.10
C ILE A 26 15.09 16.70 18.82
N GLU A 27 15.57 16.30 17.65
CA GLU A 27 15.00 16.70 16.36
C GLU A 27 13.54 16.29 16.21
N ALA A 28 13.16 15.09 16.65
CA ALA A 28 11.79 14.63 16.66
C ALA A 28 10.89 15.49 17.57
N LYS A 29 11.36 15.86 18.77
CA LYS A 29 10.62 16.75 19.68
C LYS A 29 10.41 18.14 19.08
N VAL A 30 11.45 18.71 18.46
CA VAL A 30 11.36 20.04 17.82
C VAL A 30 10.43 20.00 16.61
N ARG A 31 10.53 18.95 15.78
CA ARG A 31 9.60 18.77 14.67
C ARG A 31 8.15 18.61 15.13
N HIS A 32 7.91 17.88 16.22
CA HIS A 32 6.56 17.73 16.79
C HIS A 32 5.92 19.05 17.27
N SER A 33 6.71 20.07 17.56
CA SER A 33 6.20 21.39 17.94
C SER A 33 5.83 22.26 16.72
N GLN A 34 6.12 21.82 15.50
CA GLN A 34 5.79 22.57 14.29
C GLN A 34 4.29 22.48 13.95
N PRO A 35 3.70 23.54 13.35
CA PRO A 35 2.27 23.60 13.03
C PRO A 35 1.82 22.60 11.96
N ASP A 36 2.73 22.06 11.17
CA ASP A 36 2.49 21.04 10.14
C ASP A 36 2.15 19.65 10.70
N LYS A 37 2.21 19.45 12.03
CA LYS A 37 1.90 18.17 12.71
C LYS A 37 2.62 16.99 12.05
N PRO A 38 3.95 16.89 12.17
CA PRO A 38 4.74 15.90 11.49
C PRO A 38 4.35 14.46 11.88
N CYS A 39 4.26 13.59 10.89
CA CYS A 39 3.89 12.18 11.03
C CYS A 39 5.03 11.22 10.67
N HIS A 40 6.07 11.70 10.00
CA HIS A 40 7.20 10.88 9.59
C HIS A 40 8.27 10.76 10.68
N LYS A 41 8.81 9.53 10.82
CA LYS A 41 9.92 9.22 11.73
C LYS A 41 10.97 8.41 10.98
N PRO A 42 12.28 8.55 11.29
CA PRO A 42 13.29 7.67 10.73
C PRO A 42 13.01 6.22 11.14
N ARG A 43 12.80 5.34 10.15
CA ARG A 43 12.52 3.92 10.36
C ARG A 43 13.04 3.09 9.20
N ASP A 44 13.49 1.87 9.51
CA ASP A 44 13.82 0.90 8.48
C ASP A 44 12.57 0.16 7.98
N SER A 45 12.64 -0.33 6.74
CA SER A 45 11.58 -1.14 6.15
C SER A 45 11.47 -2.50 6.85
N LEU A 46 10.26 -3.02 7.04
CA LEU A 46 9.96 -4.22 7.83
C LEU A 46 10.74 -5.46 7.39
N PHE A 47 10.90 -5.70 6.07
CA PHE A 47 11.71 -6.80 5.54
C PHE A 47 13.21 -6.49 5.46
N SER A 48 13.66 -5.36 6.00
CA SER A 48 15.08 -5.11 6.10
C SER A 48 15.71 -5.97 7.20
N TRP A 49 16.95 -6.39 7.00
CA TRP A 49 17.67 -7.18 7.99
C TRP A 49 17.78 -6.47 9.36
N ALA A 50 17.77 -5.14 9.36
CA ALA A 50 17.85 -4.31 10.56
C ALA A 50 16.56 -4.30 11.39
N SER A 51 15.41 -4.64 10.80
CA SER A 51 14.11 -4.62 11.52
C SER A 51 13.95 -5.71 12.58
N GLY A 52 14.69 -6.83 12.44
CA GLY A 52 14.58 -7.99 13.34
C GLY A 52 13.23 -8.73 13.29
N PHE A 53 12.36 -8.37 12.35
CA PHE A 53 11.02 -8.94 12.25
C PHE A 53 11.05 -10.43 11.83
N ARG A 54 10.31 -11.31 12.55
CA ARG A 54 10.29 -12.77 12.34
C ARG A 54 8.89 -13.40 12.38
N ASN A 55 7.84 -12.63 12.62
CA ASN A 55 6.49 -13.20 12.77
C ASN A 55 5.78 -13.33 11.41
N PHE A 56 5.72 -14.54 10.88
CA PHE A 56 5.04 -14.88 9.63
C PHE A 56 3.86 -15.86 9.84
N SER A 57 3.29 -15.91 11.04
CA SER A 57 2.22 -16.85 11.38
C SER A 57 0.99 -16.76 10.48
N GLY A 58 0.62 -15.55 10.04
CA GLY A 58 -0.50 -15.36 9.11
C GLY A 58 -0.27 -15.97 7.72
N LEU A 59 0.99 -16.09 7.26
CA LEU A 59 1.30 -16.78 6.00
C LEU A 59 1.09 -18.28 6.07
N ILE A 60 1.11 -18.88 7.25
CA ILE A 60 0.77 -20.30 7.45
C ILE A 60 -0.72 -20.51 7.14
N ASN A 61 -1.59 -19.67 7.69
CA ASN A 61 -3.03 -19.71 7.39
C ASN A 61 -3.30 -19.52 5.89
N TRP A 62 -2.60 -18.59 5.25
CA TRP A 62 -2.65 -18.38 3.81
C TRP A 62 -2.27 -19.64 3.02
N ALA A 63 -1.17 -20.32 3.38
CA ALA A 63 -0.73 -21.54 2.71
C ALA A 63 -1.78 -22.66 2.84
N PHE A 64 -2.34 -22.87 4.03
CA PHE A 64 -3.41 -23.85 4.24
C PHE A 64 -4.66 -23.51 3.42
N LEU A 65 -5.06 -22.24 3.33
CA LEU A 65 -6.20 -21.80 2.51
C LEU A 65 -5.97 -22.05 1.02
N LEU A 66 -4.77 -21.79 0.50
CA LEU A 66 -4.45 -22.09 -0.90
C LEU A 66 -4.48 -23.60 -1.19
N LEU A 67 -3.95 -24.43 -0.29
CA LEU A 67 -4.03 -25.89 -0.41
C LEU A 67 -5.47 -26.38 -0.37
N PHE A 68 -6.29 -25.86 0.55
CA PHE A 68 -7.72 -26.17 0.62
C PHE A 68 -8.47 -25.78 -0.65
N MET A 69 -8.30 -24.56 -1.14
CA MET A 69 -8.93 -24.09 -2.38
C MET A 69 -8.47 -24.89 -3.60
N GLY A 70 -7.19 -25.24 -3.68
CA GLY A 70 -6.65 -26.13 -4.70
C GLY A 70 -7.31 -27.51 -4.67
N SER A 71 -7.49 -28.08 -3.48
CA SER A 71 -8.17 -29.39 -3.31
C SER A 71 -9.65 -29.32 -3.70
N VAL A 72 -10.37 -28.26 -3.30
CA VAL A 72 -11.78 -28.04 -3.70
C VAL A 72 -11.88 -27.86 -5.21
N ARG A 73 -10.96 -27.12 -5.83
CA ARG A 73 -10.91 -26.98 -7.29
C ARG A 73 -10.76 -28.34 -7.98
N LEU A 74 -9.78 -29.14 -7.57
CA LEU A 74 -9.53 -30.49 -8.14
C LEU A 74 -10.75 -31.41 -7.96
N PHE A 75 -11.39 -31.37 -6.80
CA PHE A 75 -12.62 -32.10 -6.55
C PHE A 75 -13.74 -31.68 -7.50
N LEU A 76 -13.99 -30.37 -7.68
CA LEU A 76 -15.01 -29.87 -8.60
C LEU A 76 -14.68 -30.22 -10.06
N GLU A 77 -13.42 -30.11 -10.48
CA GLU A 77 -12.99 -30.50 -11.83
C GLU A 77 -13.26 -32.00 -12.10
N ASN A 78 -12.93 -32.86 -11.13
CA ASN A 78 -13.24 -34.29 -11.21
C ASN A 78 -14.73 -34.56 -11.26
N LEU A 79 -15.51 -33.92 -10.40
CA LEU A 79 -16.96 -34.07 -10.36
C LEU A 79 -17.64 -33.66 -11.69
N ILE A 80 -17.17 -32.55 -12.29
CA ILE A 80 -17.70 -32.03 -13.56
C ILE A 80 -17.32 -32.97 -14.74
N LYS A 81 -16.07 -33.46 -14.77
CA LYS A 81 -15.56 -34.27 -15.89
C LYS A 81 -16.01 -35.74 -15.83
N TYR A 82 -16.04 -36.35 -14.65
CA TYR A 82 -16.18 -37.80 -14.48
C TYR A 82 -17.41 -38.21 -13.64
N GLY A 83 -18.16 -37.26 -13.08
CA GLY A 83 -19.22 -37.54 -12.13
C GLY A 83 -18.67 -38.10 -10.79
N ILE A 84 -19.52 -38.78 -10.02
CA ILE A 84 -19.12 -39.38 -8.72
C ILE A 84 -18.38 -40.71 -8.98
N ARG A 85 -17.23 -40.65 -9.62
CA ARG A 85 -16.31 -41.82 -9.75
C ARG A 85 -15.05 -41.50 -8.97
N VAL A 86 -14.78 -42.33 -7.96
CA VAL A 86 -13.53 -42.29 -7.16
C VAL A 86 -12.51 -43.21 -7.82
N ASP A 87 -11.70 -42.68 -8.71
CA ASP A 87 -10.57 -43.37 -9.32
C ASP A 87 -9.26 -42.63 -8.99
N PRO A 88 -8.46 -43.13 -8.01
CA PRO A 88 -7.23 -42.47 -7.60
C PRO A 88 -6.15 -42.37 -8.68
N GLN A 89 -6.14 -43.24 -9.68
CA GLN A 89 -5.16 -43.19 -10.79
C GLN A 89 -5.40 -42.03 -11.74
N GLN A 90 -6.67 -41.65 -11.97
CA GLN A 90 -7.01 -40.55 -12.82
C GLN A 90 -6.66 -39.19 -12.20
N TRP A 91 -6.58 -39.06 -10.87
CA TRP A 91 -6.17 -37.84 -10.19
C TRP A 91 -4.72 -37.46 -10.50
N PHE A 92 -3.84 -38.46 -10.64
CA PHE A 92 -2.44 -38.23 -11.02
C PHE A 92 -2.30 -37.79 -12.48
N THR A 93 -3.13 -38.33 -13.38
CA THR A 93 -3.09 -37.95 -14.81
C THR A 93 -3.56 -36.51 -15.03
N VAL A 94 -4.58 -36.04 -14.31
CA VAL A 94 -5.06 -34.65 -14.38
C VAL A 94 -4.02 -33.65 -13.87
N LEU A 95 -3.25 -34.01 -12.85
CA LEU A 95 -2.15 -33.19 -12.33
C LEU A 95 -0.99 -33.07 -13.34
N LEU A 96 -0.74 -34.09 -14.14
CA LEU A 96 0.34 -34.12 -15.14
C LEU A 96 -0.08 -33.50 -16.47
N ASP A 97 -1.34 -33.61 -16.86
CA ASP A 97 -1.88 -33.03 -18.12
C ASP A 97 -1.95 -31.49 -18.10
N ASP A 98 -2.21 -30.88 -16.92
CA ASP A 98 -2.17 -29.42 -16.78
C ASP A 98 -0.73 -28.85 -16.92
N ALA A 99 0.30 -29.69 -16.76
CA ALA A 99 1.71 -29.32 -16.93
C ALA A 99 2.16 -29.34 -18.40
N ALA A 100 1.50 -30.13 -19.26
CA ALA A 100 1.75 -30.15 -20.71
C ALA A 100 0.90 -29.06 -21.40
N GLY A 101 1.27 -27.81 -21.17
CA GLY A 101 0.57 -26.66 -21.72
C GLY A 101 0.47 -26.71 -23.25
N ARG A 102 -0.72 -26.72 -23.79
CA ARG A 102 -0.97 -26.44 -25.20
C ARG A 102 -0.42 -25.05 -25.50
N HIS A 103 0.49 -24.96 -26.49
CA HIS A 103 1.00 -23.71 -27.00
C HIS A 103 -0.16 -22.90 -27.60
N HIS A 104 -0.71 -21.99 -26.82
CA HIS A 104 -1.71 -21.06 -27.33
C HIS A 104 -0.98 -19.93 -28.09
N HIS A 105 -1.19 -19.85 -29.40
CA HIS A 105 -0.77 -18.71 -30.18
C HIS A 105 -1.52 -17.46 -29.68
N PHE A 106 -0.75 -16.48 -29.20
CA PHE A 106 -1.28 -15.20 -28.78
C PHE A 106 -1.79 -14.40 -29.98
N HIS A 107 -3.04 -13.96 -29.92
CA HIS A 107 -3.55 -13.01 -30.90
C HIS A 107 -2.88 -11.64 -30.67
N PRO A 108 -2.23 -11.02 -31.68
CA PRO A 108 -1.50 -9.74 -31.51
C PRO A 108 -2.37 -8.62 -30.90
N SER A 109 -3.66 -8.59 -31.20
CA SER A 109 -4.63 -7.63 -30.68
C SER A 109 -4.82 -7.70 -29.17
N LEU A 110 -4.68 -8.89 -28.55
CA LEU A 110 -4.82 -9.03 -27.08
C LEU A 110 -3.60 -8.43 -26.36
N ILE A 111 -2.40 -8.55 -26.94
CA ILE A 111 -1.18 -7.95 -26.37
C ILE A 111 -1.28 -6.41 -26.40
N LEU A 112 -1.70 -5.84 -27.53
CA LEU A 112 -1.90 -4.39 -27.66
C LEU A 112 -2.92 -3.87 -26.66
N LEU A 113 -4.03 -4.57 -26.48
CA LEU A 113 -5.08 -4.24 -25.51
C LEU A 113 -4.57 -4.26 -24.06
N ILE A 114 -3.77 -5.25 -23.69
CA ILE A 114 -3.15 -5.33 -22.38
C ILE A 114 -2.17 -4.17 -22.19
N CYS A 115 -1.37 -3.83 -23.17
CA CYS A 115 -0.45 -2.70 -23.12
C CYS A 115 -1.19 -1.36 -23.00
N GLU A 116 -2.29 -1.16 -23.73
CA GLU A 116 -3.13 0.03 -23.60
C GLU A 116 -3.76 0.13 -22.21
N PHE A 117 -4.33 -0.96 -21.70
CA PHE A 117 -4.89 -1.02 -20.35
C PHE A 117 -3.84 -0.73 -19.27
N LEU A 118 -2.66 -1.35 -19.34
CA LEU A 118 -1.57 -1.12 -18.38
C LEU A 118 -1.08 0.33 -18.46
N GLY A 119 -0.91 0.89 -19.66
CA GLY A 119 -0.50 2.27 -19.85
C GLY A 119 -1.52 3.25 -19.25
N ALA A 120 -2.80 3.08 -19.54
CA ALA A 120 -3.88 3.91 -18.98
C ALA A 120 -3.97 3.76 -17.45
N SER A 121 -3.80 2.55 -16.91
CA SER A 121 -3.81 2.30 -15.46
C SER A 121 -2.67 3.01 -14.75
N VAL A 122 -1.46 3.00 -15.32
CA VAL A 122 -0.29 3.72 -14.76
C VAL A 122 -0.55 5.23 -14.75
N VAL A 123 -1.14 5.78 -15.82
CA VAL A 123 -1.50 7.20 -15.88
C VAL A 123 -2.56 7.56 -14.83
N CYS A 124 -3.64 6.77 -14.71
CA CYS A 124 -4.68 6.98 -13.70
C CYS A 124 -4.11 6.91 -12.27
N PHE A 125 -3.22 5.94 -12.02
CA PHE A 125 -2.53 5.82 -10.73
C PHE A 125 -1.64 7.06 -10.44
N ALA A 126 -0.87 7.51 -11.42
CA ALA A 126 -0.02 8.69 -11.27
C ALA A 126 -0.85 9.95 -10.95
N TYR A 127 -1.96 10.19 -11.67
CA TYR A 127 -2.87 11.30 -11.37
C TYR A 127 -3.49 11.19 -9.97
N SER A 128 -3.88 10.00 -9.54
CA SER A 128 -4.41 9.79 -8.18
C SER A 128 -3.35 10.12 -7.12
N VAL A 129 -2.13 9.66 -7.29
CA VAL A 129 -1.02 9.96 -6.37
C VAL A 129 -0.72 11.47 -6.34
N ILE A 130 -0.64 12.12 -7.50
CA ILE A 130 -0.40 13.57 -7.59
C ILE A 130 -1.53 14.34 -6.90
N PHE A 131 -2.79 13.98 -7.15
CA PHE A 131 -3.94 14.60 -6.49
C PHE A 131 -3.84 14.50 -4.97
N LEU A 132 -3.59 13.31 -4.42
CA LEU A 132 -3.47 13.13 -2.97
C LEU A 132 -2.29 13.94 -2.39
N LYS A 133 -1.17 14.01 -3.09
CA LYS A 133 -0.01 14.82 -2.68
C LYS A 133 -0.32 16.31 -2.71
N LEU A 134 -0.90 16.84 -3.78
CA LEU A 134 -1.27 18.24 -3.88
C LEU A 134 -2.29 18.63 -2.81
N TRP A 135 -3.27 17.77 -2.55
CA TRP A 135 -4.21 17.96 -1.45
C TRP A 135 -3.49 18.08 -0.10
N SER A 136 -2.55 17.16 0.18
CA SER A 136 -1.75 17.20 1.41
C SER A 136 -0.93 18.48 1.51
N TYR A 137 -0.27 18.89 0.42
CA TYR A 137 0.54 20.10 0.37
C TYR A 137 -0.27 21.37 0.68
N VAL A 138 -1.41 21.54 0.01
CA VAL A 138 -2.30 22.69 0.23
C VAL A 138 -2.86 22.70 1.65
N HIS A 139 -3.32 21.56 2.14
CA HIS A 139 -3.94 21.44 3.45
C HIS A 139 -2.95 21.74 4.59
N VAL A 140 -1.71 21.24 4.51
CA VAL A 140 -0.68 21.54 5.51
C VAL A 140 -0.24 22.99 5.47
N ASN A 141 -0.07 23.57 4.29
CA ASN A 141 0.27 24.99 4.16
C ASN A 141 -0.86 25.90 4.66
N SER A 142 -2.12 25.46 4.59
CA SER A 142 -3.23 26.17 5.24
C SER A 142 -3.07 26.21 6.76
N TRP A 143 -2.74 25.08 7.39
CA TRP A 143 -2.49 25.04 8.84
C TRP A 143 -1.31 25.92 9.25
N CYS A 144 -0.21 25.87 8.49
CA CYS A 144 0.96 26.70 8.77
C CYS A 144 0.66 28.19 8.62
N ARG A 145 -0.17 28.56 7.63
CA ARG A 145 -0.60 29.94 7.43
C ARG A 145 -1.45 30.46 8.58
N GLU A 146 -2.41 29.65 9.05
CA GLU A 146 -3.25 30.01 10.20
C GLU A 146 -2.40 30.22 11.45
N ASP A 147 -1.46 29.32 11.76
CA ASP A 147 -0.55 29.45 12.90
C ASP A 147 0.36 30.68 12.77
N TYR A 148 0.90 30.93 11.56
CA TYR A 148 1.73 32.12 11.29
C TYR A 148 0.97 33.41 11.52
N GLN A 149 -0.29 33.50 11.08
CA GLN A 149 -1.14 34.68 11.29
C GLN A 149 -1.42 34.90 12.79
N LEU A 150 -1.81 33.83 13.53
CA LEU A 150 -2.03 33.91 14.97
C LEU A 150 -0.80 34.35 15.75
N ASN A 151 0.37 33.81 15.42
CA ASN A 151 1.62 34.18 16.06
C ASN A 151 2.04 35.62 15.73
N THR A 152 1.74 36.12 14.54
CA THR A 152 2.01 37.51 14.15
C THR A 152 1.12 38.47 14.91
N VAL A 153 -0.16 38.18 15.05
CA VAL A 153 -1.12 38.96 15.86
C VAL A 153 -0.69 39.00 17.33
N ASN A 154 -0.33 37.83 17.89
CA ASN A 154 0.11 37.76 19.29
C ASN A 154 1.42 38.54 19.53
N LYS A 155 2.40 38.46 18.64
CA LYS A 155 3.64 39.28 18.72
C LYS A 155 3.35 40.78 18.65
N THR A 156 2.43 41.23 17.81
CA THR A 156 2.00 42.64 17.75
C THR A 156 1.31 43.08 19.02
N ASN A 157 0.46 42.24 19.60
CA ASN A 157 -0.22 42.54 20.86
C ASN A 157 0.74 42.59 22.05
N VAL A 158 1.66 41.63 22.17
CA VAL A 158 2.72 41.63 23.20
C VAL A 158 3.63 42.85 23.03
N ARG A 159 4.01 43.22 21.78
CA ARG A 159 4.83 44.41 21.53
C ARG A 159 4.09 45.70 21.90
N ARG A 160 2.76 45.78 21.67
CA ARG A 160 1.93 46.90 22.13
C ARG A 160 1.85 46.98 23.66
N GLN A 161 1.77 45.84 24.36
CA GLN A 161 1.77 45.78 25.84
C GLN A 161 3.16 46.08 26.41
N SER A 162 4.26 45.60 25.78
CA SER A 162 5.63 45.87 26.26
C SER A 162 6.08 47.30 26.07
N LEU A 163 5.56 48.02 25.09
CA LEU A 163 5.80 49.46 24.94
C LEU A 163 5.18 50.30 26.05
N SER A 164 4.19 49.77 26.78
CA SER A 164 3.53 50.42 27.92
C SER A 164 4.21 50.13 29.28
N VAL A 165 5.13 49.17 29.36
CA VAL A 165 5.68 48.68 30.66
C VAL A 165 7.19 48.87 30.82
N ASN A 166 7.99 49.12 29.80
CA ASN A 166 9.45 49.15 29.93
C ASN A 166 10.06 50.54 30.06
N LYS A 167 10.03 51.13 31.28
CA LYS A 167 11.00 52.15 31.68
C LYS A 167 11.92 51.77 32.87
N TYR A 168 11.78 50.59 33.43
CA TYR A 168 12.60 50.11 34.58
C TYR A 168 12.88 48.60 34.51
N ALA A 169 13.93 48.19 33.80
CA ALA A 169 14.74 47.01 34.15
C ALA A 169 15.98 46.89 33.27
N LEU A 170 16.99 47.65 33.65
CA LEU A 170 18.37 47.39 33.20
C LEU A 170 19.04 46.54 34.28
N SER A 171 19.80 45.50 33.85
CA SER A 171 20.67 44.64 34.63
C SER A 171 20.15 43.26 35.00
N ASN A 172 20.50 42.30 34.19
CA ASN A 172 21.33 41.15 34.62
C ASN A 172 21.64 40.26 33.42
N GLY A 173 22.92 40.28 33.05
CA GLY A 173 23.47 39.47 31.97
C GLY A 173 23.43 37.98 32.32
N LYS A 174 22.45 37.26 31.79
CA LYS A 174 22.55 35.82 31.54
C LYS A 174 22.65 35.60 30.04
N LYS A 175 23.83 35.13 29.60
CA LYS A 175 24.01 34.62 28.24
C LYS A 175 22.92 33.63 27.94
N PRO A 176 22.25 33.75 26.76
CA PRO A 176 21.28 32.73 26.36
C PRO A 176 21.99 31.37 26.29
N PRO A 177 21.32 30.28 26.68
CA PRO A 177 21.89 28.95 26.53
C PRO A 177 22.22 28.72 25.06
N ILE A 178 23.44 28.20 24.82
CA ILE A 178 23.92 27.83 23.49
C ILE A 178 22.96 26.81 22.94
N SER A 179 22.10 27.25 22.03
CA SER A 179 21.23 26.34 21.28
C SER A 179 22.10 25.44 20.40
N PRO A 180 21.90 24.13 20.41
CA PRO A 180 22.65 23.23 19.56
C PRO A 180 22.56 23.67 18.10
N PRO A 181 23.66 23.61 17.33
CA PRO A 181 23.72 24.14 15.95
C PRO A 181 22.70 23.55 14.96
N SER A 182 22.07 22.42 15.30
CA SER A 182 21.08 21.73 14.49
C SER A 182 19.68 22.36 14.49
N LEU A 183 19.33 23.20 15.46
CA LEU A 183 18.00 23.81 15.54
C LEU A 183 17.78 24.96 14.53
N ASN A 184 18.84 25.61 14.08
CA ASN A 184 18.78 26.74 13.15
C ASN A 184 18.60 26.32 11.67
N SER A 185 18.56 25.02 11.37
CA SER A 185 18.48 24.51 9.99
C SER A 185 17.07 24.11 9.55
N LEU A 186 16.06 24.18 10.43
CA LEU A 186 14.69 23.79 10.09
C LEU A 186 14.00 24.87 9.23
N VAL A 187 13.35 24.41 8.17
CA VAL A 187 12.55 25.27 7.29
C VAL A 187 11.26 25.62 8.00
N HIS A 188 10.91 26.90 7.99
CA HIS A 188 9.65 27.42 8.54
C HIS A 188 8.79 28.04 7.45
N TYR A 189 7.47 28.05 7.66
CA TYR A 189 6.56 28.75 6.79
C TYR A 189 6.80 30.27 6.88
N PRO A 190 6.89 31.05 5.79
CA PRO A 190 6.60 30.68 4.39
C PRO A 190 7.82 30.28 3.54
N GLN A 191 8.98 29.99 4.12
CA GLN A 191 10.22 29.68 3.39
C GLN A 191 10.16 28.37 2.60
N ASN A 192 9.22 27.46 2.96
CA ASN A 192 8.94 26.20 2.26
C ASN A 192 8.21 26.40 0.92
N LEU A 193 7.66 27.60 0.65
CA LEU A 193 6.90 27.86 -0.58
C LEU A 193 7.85 28.14 -1.77
N ASN A 194 8.52 27.07 -2.22
CA ASN A 194 9.40 27.13 -3.38
C ASN A 194 9.27 25.86 -4.24
N ILE A 195 9.66 25.95 -5.52
CA ILE A 195 9.56 24.86 -6.48
C ILE A 195 10.39 23.65 -6.07
N ARG A 196 11.53 23.86 -5.43
CA ARG A 196 12.41 22.77 -4.99
C ARG A 196 11.75 21.89 -3.93
N ASP A 197 11.05 22.49 -2.99
CA ASP A 197 10.37 21.78 -1.90
C ASP A 197 9.21 20.93 -2.43
N ILE A 198 8.32 21.54 -3.24
CA ILE A 198 7.20 20.80 -3.83
C ILE A 198 7.69 19.72 -4.79
N SER A 199 8.75 19.94 -5.57
CA SER A 199 9.31 18.92 -6.47
C SER A 199 9.89 17.75 -5.68
N TYR A 200 10.60 18.02 -4.58
CA TYR A 200 11.07 16.96 -3.68
C TYR A 200 9.89 16.15 -3.12
N PHE A 201 8.85 16.81 -2.63
CA PHE A 201 7.67 16.13 -2.10
C PHE A 201 6.95 15.29 -3.15
N ILE A 202 6.80 15.80 -4.38
CA ILE A 202 6.15 15.04 -5.47
C ILE A 202 6.90 13.73 -5.76
N LEU A 203 8.22 13.72 -5.66
CA LEU A 203 9.04 12.52 -5.89
C LEU A 203 9.18 11.63 -4.65
N ALA A 204 9.10 12.20 -3.43
CA ALA A 204 9.27 11.44 -2.19
C ALA A 204 8.24 10.31 -2.04
N PRO A 205 8.61 9.13 -1.49
CA PRO A 205 7.73 7.98 -1.37
C PRO A 205 6.74 8.11 -0.20
N THR A 206 6.01 9.21 -0.15
CA THR A 206 4.98 9.51 0.85
C THR A 206 3.85 10.32 0.24
N LEU A 207 2.66 10.27 0.83
CA LEU A 207 1.50 11.07 0.46
C LEU A 207 1.25 12.25 1.42
N CYS A 208 1.93 12.25 2.58
CA CYS A 208 1.78 13.30 3.58
C CYS A 208 2.91 14.31 3.48
N TYR A 209 2.57 15.57 3.25
CA TYR A 209 3.54 16.66 3.23
C TYR A 209 3.97 17.07 4.65
N GLU A 210 5.24 17.38 4.80
CA GLU A 210 5.86 18.01 5.98
C GLU A 210 6.86 19.08 5.55
N LEU A 211 7.03 20.12 6.38
CA LEU A 211 8.04 21.15 6.14
C LEU A 211 9.46 20.59 6.18
N ASN A 212 9.69 19.62 7.06
CA ASN A 212 11.01 19.05 7.31
C ASN A 212 10.92 17.52 7.34
N PHE A 213 11.19 16.88 6.20
CA PHE A 213 11.23 15.42 6.10
C PHE A 213 12.47 14.84 6.80
N PRO A 214 12.36 13.68 7.46
CA PRO A 214 13.54 12.98 7.97
C PRO A 214 14.40 12.51 6.80
N ARG A 215 15.72 12.75 6.88
CA ARG A 215 16.68 12.42 5.81
C ARG A 215 17.78 11.50 6.30
N THR A 216 18.31 10.68 5.37
CA THR A 216 19.52 9.88 5.59
C THR A 216 20.75 10.65 5.11
N ASP A 217 21.89 10.50 5.81
CA ASP A 217 23.13 11.24 5.50
C ASP A 217 23.77 10.78 4.18
N ARG A 218 23.58 9.51 3.80
CA ARG A 218 24.25 8.93 2.63
C ARG A 218 23.37 7.88 1.92
N ILE A 219 23.61 7.72 0.61
CA ILE A 219 23.06 6.65 -0.21
C ILE A 219 23.83 5.34 0.04
N ARG A 220 23.12 4.29 0.43
CA ARG A 220 23.66 2.94 0.64
C ARG A 220 23.72 2.19 -0.69
N LYS A 221 24.80 2.38 -1.46
CA LYS A 221 24.94 1.86 -2.84
C LYS A 221 24.62 0.35 -2.97
N ARG A 222 25.15 -0.49 -2.06
CA ARG A 222 24.86 -1.95 -2.08
C ARG A 222 23.39 -2.26 -1.87
N PHE A 223 22.72 -1.54 -0.99
CA PHE A 223 21.29 -1.67 -0.76
C PHE A 223 20.50 -1.25 -1.99
N LEU A 224 20.84 -0.12 -2.60
CA LEU A 224 20.19 0.40 -3.81
C LEU A 224 20.29 -0.59 -4.97
N VAL A 225 21.51 -1.08 -5.27
CA VAL A 225 21.73 -2.07 -6.36
C VAL A 225 20.90 -3.33 -6.12
N LYS A 226 20.87 -3.86 -4.89
CA LYS A 226 20.06 -5.02 -4.54
C LYS A 226 18.57 -4.78 -4.83
N ARG A 227 18.02 -3.62 -4.43
CA ARG A 227 16.59 -3.29 -4.67
C ARG A 227 16.27 -3.11 -6.14
N VAL A 228 17.18 -2.53 -6.91
CA VAL A 228 17.03 -2.39 -8.38
C VAL A 228 17.03 -3.76 -9.07
N LEU A 229 17.95 -4.64 -8.72
CA LEU A 229 17.99 -6.00 -9.26
C LEU A 229 16.73 -6.80 -8.92
N GLU A 230 16.23 -6.70 -7.69
CA GLU A 230 14.96 -7.32 -7.29
C GLU A 230 13.78 -6.81 -8.13
N LEU A 231 13.73 -5.50 -8.43
CA LEU A 231 12.71 -4.94 -9.30
C LEU A 231 12.78 -5.51 -10.72
N LEU A 232 13.96 -5.53 -11.32
CA LEU A 232 14.14 -6.01 -12.71
C LEU A 232 13.77 -7.49 -12.83
N VAL A 233 14.33 -8.34 -11.97
CA VAL A 233 14.05 -9.78 -11.97
C VAL A 233 12.59 -10.06 -11.61
N GLY A 234 12.07 -9.39 -10.57
CA GLY A 234 10.69 -9.58 -10.14
C GLY A 234 9.66 -9.14 -11.17
N MET A 235 9.89 -8.04 -11.89
CA MET A 235 9.03 -7.61 -13.00
C MET A 235 9.01 -8.64 -14.14
N GLN A 236 10.17 -9.21 -14.48
CA GLN A 236 10.26 -10.28 -15.50
C GLN A 236 9.48 -11.52 -15.05
N VAL A 237 9.65 -11.97 -13.81
CA VAL A 237 8.90 -13.10 -13.24
C VAL A 237 7.41 -12.82 -13.25
N MET A 238 6.98 -11.62 -12.82
CA MET A 238 5.58 -11.23 -12.81
C MET A 238 4.98 -11.22 -14.22
N ALA A 239 5.67 -10.67 -15.21
CA ALA A 239 5.23 -10.70 -16.61
C ALA A 239 5.09 -12.13 -17.14
N SER A 240 6.06 -13.01 -16.86
CA SER A 240 6.02 -14.42 -17.26
C SER A 240 4.84 -15.17 -16.64
N LEU A 241 4.62 -15.01 -15.34
CA LEU A 241 3.49 -15.65 -14.63
C LEU A 241 2.14 -15.11 -15.12
N PHE A 242 2.07 -13.82 -15.39
CA PHE A 242 0.85 -13.22 -15.94
C PHE A 242 0.51 -13.80 -17.31
N GLN A 243 1.50 -13.90 -18.21
CA GLN A 243 1.32 -14.45 -19.53
C GLN A 243 0.97 -15.95 -19.50
N GLN A 244 1.67 -16.74 -18.68
CA GLN A 244 1.52 -18.19 -18.67
C GLN A 244 0.29 -18.68 -17.90
N TRP A 245 -0.13 -17.97 -16.84
CA TRP A 245 -1.18 -18.46 -15.94
C TRP A 245 -2.44 -17.60 -15.96
N ILE A 246 -2.31 -16.28 -15.85
CA ILE A 246 -3.50 -15.42 -15.72
C ILE A 246 -4.27 -15.36 -17.03
N ILE A 247 -3.60 -15.06 -18.13
CA ILE A 247 -4.27 -14.87 -19.42
C ILE A 247 -5.05 -16.12 -19.85
N PRO A 248 -4.48 -17.36 -19.83
CA PRO A 248 -5.26 -18.56 -20.15
C PRO A 248 -6.44 -18.81 -19.20
N CYS A 249 -6.23 -18.60 -17.90
CA CYS A 249 -7.32 -18.79 -16.91
C CYS A 249 -8.49 -17.85 -17.16
N VAL A 250 -8.21 -16.57 -17.39
CA VAL A 250 -9.24 -15.55 -17.63
C VAL A 250 -9.94 -15.79 -18.96
N LYS A 251 -9.20 -16.12 -20.04
CA LYS A 251 -9.77 -16.46 -21.33
C LYS A 251 -10.73 -17.64 -21.23
N ASN A 252 -10.31 -18.72 -20.56
CA ASN A 252 -11.12 -19.94 -20.42
C ASN A 252 -12.32 -19.78 -19.46
N SER A 253 -12.40 -18.70 -18.69
CA SER A 253 -13.52 -18.41 -17.79
C SER A 253 -14.69 -17.72 -18.48
N LEU A 254 -14.48 -17.16 -19.68
CA LEU A 254 -15.45 -16.30 -20.37
C LEU A 254 -16.75 -17.03 -20.67
N ILE A 255 -16.69 -18.22 -21.28
CA ILE A 255 -17.85 -19.01 -21.68
C ILE A 255 -18.67 -19.50 -20.46
N PRO A 256 -18.08 -20.17 -19.45
CA PRO A 256 -18.80 -20.57 -18.26
C PRO A 256 -19.49 -19.41 -17.53
N PHE A 257 -18.85 -18.24 -17.51
CA PHE A 257 -19.40 -17.05 -16.86
C PHE A 257 -20.58 -16.47 -17.67
N SER A 258 -20.45 -16.39 -19.00
CA SER A 258 -21.52 -15.92 -19.90
C SER A 258 -22.76 -16.83 -19.87
N ASN A 259 -22.56 -18.13 -19.77
CA ASN A 259 -23.65 -19.13 -19.73
C ASN A 259 -24.28 -19.29 -18.34
N MET A 260 -23.83 -18.52 -17.33
CA MET A 260 -24.29 -18.63 -15.95
C MET A 260 -24.15 -20.05 -15.35
N ASP A 261 -23.18 -20.84 -15.84
CA ASP A 261 -22.87 -22.15 -15.31
C ASP A 261 -22.09 -21.98 -14.00
N VAL A 262 -22.83 -21.96 -12.88
CA VAL A 262 -22.30 -21.68 -11.55
C VAL A 262 -21.19 -22.65 -11.16
N ALA A 263 -21.32 -23.94 -11.48
CA ALA A 263 -20.32 -24.95 -11.12
C ALA A 263 -18.99 -24.73 -11.85
N LYS A 264 -19.06 -24.56 -13.18
CA LYS A 264 -17.87 -24.28 -13.98
C LYS A 264 -17.29 -22.88 -13.70
N ALA A 265 -18.15 -21.87 -13.51
CA ALA A 265 -17.67 -20.53 -13.13
C ALA A 265 -16.93 -20.54 -11.80
N THR A 266 -17.42 -21.30 -10.79
CA THR A 266 -16.75 -21.45 -9.50
C THR A 266 -15.42 -22.20 -9.65
N GLU A 267 -15.37 -23.28 -10.43
CA GLU A 267 -14.13 -24.00 -10.72
C GLU A 267 -13.09 -23.07 -11.35
N ARG A 268 -13.48 -22.27 -12.33
CA ARG A 268 -12.60 -21.28 -12.99
C ARG A 268 -12.14 -20.17 -12.05
N LEU A 269 -13.05 -19.71 -11.18
CA LEU A 269 -12.69 -18.73 -10.14
C LEU A 269 -11.61 -19.26 -9.20
N LEU A 270 -11.78 -20.49 -8.72
CA LEU A 270 -10.80 -21.13 -7.85
C LEU A 270 -9.48 -21.42 -8.58
N LYS A 271 -9.53 -21.76 -9.89
CA LYS A 271 -8.34 -21.93 -10.72
C LYS A 271 -7.56 -20.62 -10.86
N LEU A 272 -8.24 -19.50 -11.01
CA LEU A 272 -7.63 -18.17 -11.09
C LEU A 272 -7.12 -17.67 -9.71
N ALA A 273 -7.72 -18.09 -8.61
CA ALA A 273 -7.41 -17.57 -7.28
C ALA A 273 -5.94 -17.77 -6.88
N ILE A 274 -5.37 -18.95 -7.15
CA ILE A 274 -3.99 -19.29 -6.77
C ILE A 274 -2.97 -18.43 -7.52
N PRO A 275 -2.92 -18.42 -8.87
CA PRO A 275 -1.93 -17.64 -9.61
C PRO A 275 -2.12 -16.14 -9.42
N ASN A 276 -3.35 -15.66 -9.34
CA ASN A 276 -3.64 -14.27 -9.07
C ASN A 276 -3.07 -13.83 -7.72
N HIS A 277 -3.25 -14.65 -6.69
CA HIS A 277 -2.77 -14.30 -5.35
C HIS A 277 -1.24 -14.32 -5.23
N LEU A 278 -0.57 -15.27 -5.91
CA LEU A 278 0.89 -15.26 -6.01
C LEU A 278 1.41 -14.00 -6.71
N LEU A 279 0.80 -13.62 -7.83
CA LEU A 279 1.12 -12.38 -8.54
C LEU A 279 0.93 -11.15 -7.65
N TRP A 280 -0.17 -11.11 -6.89
CA TRP A 280 -0.46 -10.02 -5.97
C TRP A 280 0.60 -9.90 -4.85
N LEU A 281 1.09 -11.01 -4.29
CA LEU A 281 2.18 -11.01 -3.30
C LEU A 281 3.51 -10.55 -3.91
N ILE A 282 3.83 -10.98 -5.13
CA ILE A 282 5.02 -10.51 -5.85
C ILE A 282 4.90 -9.00 -6.11
N PHE A 283 3.76 -8.54 -6.62
CA PHE A 283 3.49 -7.12 -6.83
C PHE A 283 3.63 -6.31 -5.54
N PHE A 284 3.07 -6.80 -4.42
CA PHE A 284 3.24 -6.16 -3.13
C PHE A 284 4.71 -5.99 -2.77
N TYR A 285 5.49 -7.06 -2.86
CA TYR A 285 6.92 -7.00 -2.54
C TYR A 285 7.68 -6.02 -3.45
N LEU A 286 7.45 -6.10 -4.76
CA LEU A 286 8.10 -5.22 -5.73
C LEU A 286 7.76 -3.76 -5.51
N MET A 287 6.49 -3.44 -5.32
CA MET A 287 6.03 -2.06 -5.17
C MET A 287 6.41 -1.48 -3.80
N PHE A 288 5.94 -2.10 -2.71
CA PHE A 288 6.08 -1.53 -1.38
C PHE A 288 7.47 -1.74 -0.76
N HIS A 289 8.12 -2.88 -1.03
CA HIS A 289 9.44 -3.12 -0.47
C HIS A 289 10.56 -2.68 -1.42
N SER A 290 10.56 -3.07 -2.69
CA SER A 290 11.68 -2.77 -3.58
C SER A 290 11.60 -1.36 -4.18
N ALA A 291 10.50 -0.99 -4.87
CA ALA A 291 10.39 0.29 -5.57
C ALA A 291 10.41 1.49 -4.62
N LEU A 292 9.57 1.49 -3.56
CA LEU A 292 9.55 2.61 -2.61
C LEU A 292 10.88 2.75 -1.86
N ASN A 293 11.61 1.66 -1.59
CA ASN A 293 12.96 1.75 -1.02
C ASN A 293 14.00 2.27 -2.00
N VAL A 294 13.92 1.96 -3.30
CA VAL A 294 14.78 2.56 -4.34
C VAL A 294 14.58 4.08 -4.36
N VAL A 295 13.34 4.52 -4.50
CA VAL A 295 13.01 5.96 -4.51
C VAL A 295 13.43 6.64 -3.23
N GLY A 296 13.14 6.04 -2.08
CA GLY A 296 13.52 6.57 -0.78
C GLY A 296 15.04 6.67 -0.60
N GLU A 297 15.82 5.71 -1.10
CA GLU A 297 17.29 5.75 -1.01
C GLU A 297 17.88 6.84 -1.90
N LEU A 298 17.36 7.00 -3.14
CA LEU A 298 17.79 8.04 -4.08
C LEU A 298 17.49 9.45 -3.55
N LEU A 299 16.37 9.63 -2.85
CA LEU A 299 15.93 10.91 -2.32
C LEU A 299 16.37 11.16 -0.87
N HIS A 300 17.20 10.32 -0.30
CA HIS A 300 17.61 10.41 1.12
C HIS A 300 16.42 10.42 2.11
N PHE A 301 15.27 9.85 1.73
CA PHE A 301 14.08 9.81 2.59
C PHE A 301 14.25 8.73 3.67
N ALA A 302 14.15 9.10 4.96
CA ALA A 302 14.50 8.19 6.05
C ALA A 302 13.34 7.39 6.63
N ASP A 303 12.08 7.80 6.42
CA ASP A 303 10.92 7.01 6.89
C ASP A 303 10.61 5.89 5.89
N ARG A 304 11.06 4.67 6.18
CA ARG A 304 10.87 3.49 5.32
C ARG A 304 9.70 2.61 5.78
N ASN A 305 8.80 3.16 6.58
CA ASN A 305 7.60 2.45 7.03
C ASN A 305 6.48 2.55 6.00
N PHE A 306 6.59 1.78 4.92
CA PHE A 306 5.61 1.76 3.82
C PHE A 306 4.47 0.77 4.08
N TYR A 307 4.69 -0.24 4.92
CA TYR A 307 3.74 -1.28 5.33
C TYR A 307 4.16 -1.87 6.68
N SER A 308 3.23 -2.51 7.34
CA SER A 308 3.48 -3.31 8.53
C SER A 308 3.10 -4.78 8.26
N ASP A 309 2.98 -5.61 9.29
CA ASP A 309 2.70 -7.04 9.20
C ASP A 309 1.22 -7.36 8.90
N TRP A 310 0.71 -6.84 7.81
CA TRP A 310 -0.68 -6.99 7.38
C TRP A 310 -1.11 -8.46 7.18
N TRP A 311 -0.17 -9.37 6.87
CA TRP A 311 -0.43 -10.82 6.74
C TRP A 311 -0.80 -11.49 8.07
N ASN A 312 -0.48 -10.86 9.19
CA ASN A 312 -0.87 -11.28 10.54
C ASN A 312 -2.15 -10.59 11.04
N ALA A 313 -2.82 -9.79 10.21
CA ALA A 313 -4.01 -9.05 10.62
C ALA A 313 -5.14 -10.01 11.02
N ASN A 314 -5.68 -9.82 12.21
CA ASN A 314 -6.78 -10.62 12.75
C ASN A 314 -8.16 -10.11 12.34
N ASN A 315 -8.21 -8.91 11.77
CA ASN A 315 -9.45 -8.28 11.29
C ASN A 315 -9.17 -7.35 10.11
N ILE A 316 -10.24 -7.01 9.39
CA ILE A 316 -10.19 -6.18 8.18
C ILE A 316 -9.62 -4.79 8.47
N ASP A 317 -9.95 -4.17 9.62
CA ASP A 317 -9.46 -2.83 9.96
C ASP A 317 -7.95 -2.81 10.17
N THR A 318 -7.41 -3.86 10.82
CA THR A 318 -5.96 -4.02 11.01
C THR A 318 -5.26 -4.26 9.68
N PHE A 319 -5.87 -5.05 8.77
CA PHE A 319 -5.35 -5.23 7.42
C PHE A 319 -5.20 -3.89 6.69
N TRP A 320 -6.27 -3.09 6.59
CA TRP A 320 -6.23 -1.80 5.89
C TRP A 320 -5.30 -0.79 6.53
N ARG A 321 -5.07 -0.85 7.83
CA ARG A 321 -4.10 -0.02 8.54
C ARG A 321 -2.66 -0.37 8.19
N ASN A 322 -2.38 -1.64 8.00
CA ASN A 322 -1.01 -2.17 7.87
C ASN A 322 -0.57 -2.39 6.41
N TRP A 323 -1.51 -2.62 5.48
CA TRP A 323 -1.25 -2.95 4.08
C TRP A 323 -0.54 -1.84 3.31
N ASN A 324 -1.05 -0.62 3.39
CA ASN A 324 -0.53 0.55 2.68
C ASN A 324 -0.48 1.74 3.65
N PHE A 325 0.61 1.81 4.39
CA PHE A 325 0.77 2.80 5.45
C PHE A 325 0.73 4.26 4.95
N PRO A 326 1.36 4.66 3.82
CA PRO A 326 1.24 5.99 3.26
C PRO A 326 -0.19 6.43 2.98
N VAL A 327 -1.00 5.55 2.38
CA VAL A 327 -2.42 5.84 2.10
C VAL A 327 -3.22 5.93 3.39
N HIS A 328 -2.99 5.01 4.33
CA HIS A 328 -3.65 5.05 5.64
C HIS A 328 -3.34 6.33 6.41
N GLN A 329 -2.07 6.74 6.47
CA GLN A 329 -1.68 8.01 7.10
C GLN A 329 -2.34 9.21 6.44
N TRP A 330 -2.37 9.24 5.10
CA TRP A 330 -3.04 10.31 4.37
C TRP A 330 -4.54 10.37 4.71
N ALA A 331 -5.23 9.24 4.67
CA ALA A 331 -6.65 9.15 4.96
C ALA A 331 -6.97 9.61 6.40
N VAL A 332 -6.18 9.19 7.37
CA VAL A 332 -6.34 9.63 8.76
C VAL A 332 -6.10 11.13 8.92
N ARG A 333 -4.99 11.63 8.36
CA ARG A 333 -4.53 13.01 8.56
C ARG A 333 -5.39 14.04 7.81
N HIS A 334 -5.80 13.73 6.58
CA HIS A 334 -6.43 14.69 5.67
C HIS A 334 -7.93 14.48 5.47
N LEU A 335 -8.48 13.34 5.90
CA LEU A 335 -9.91 13.05 5.76
C LEU A 335 -10.55 12.71 7.11
N TYR A 336 -10.09 11.66 7.80
CA TYR A 336 -10.74 11.17 9.02
C TYR A 336 -10.68 12.21 10.18
N CYS A 337 -9.49 12.71 10.51
CA CYS A 337 -9.33 13.68 11.60
C CYS A 337 -10.04 15.02 11.33
N PRO A 338 -10.02 15.60 10.14
CA PRO A 338 -10.81 16.78 9.80
C PRO A 338 -12.33 16.55 9.96
N LEU A 339 -12.87 15.41 9.51
CA LEU A 339 -14.28 15.07 9.68
C LEU A 339 -14.68 15.00 11.16
N LEU A 340 -13.84 14.40 12.01
CA LEU A 340 -14.09 14.40 13.46
C LEU A 340 -14.09 15.81 14.07
N LYS A 341 -13.21 16.70 13.60
CA LYS A 341 -13.18 18.11 14.04
C LYS A 341 -14.42 18.89 13.60
N LEU A 342 -15.01 18.53 12.45
CA LEU A 342 -16.28 19.07 11.97
C LEU A 342 -17.50 18.50 12.71
N GLY A 343 -17.30 17.62 13.71
CA GLY A 343 -18.38 17.07 14.55
C GLY A 343 -19.00 15.76 14.03
N PHE A 344 -18.45 15.14 12.97
CA PHE A 344 -18.95 13.85 12.51
C PHE A 344 -18.64 12.73 13.52
N LYS A 345 -19.57 11.78 13.67
CA LYS A 345 -19.36 10.58 14.47
C LYS A 345 -18.28 9.69 13.83
N ARG A 346 -17.57 8.90 14.67
CA ARG A 346 -16.51 7.98 14.20
C ARG A 346 -16.96 7.06 13.06
N GLY A 347 -18.15 6.47 13.15
CA GLY A 347 -18.70 5.60 12.09
C GLY A 347 -18.92 6.34 10.78
N SER A 348 -19.46 7.56 10.82
CA SER A 348 -19.64 8.38 9.62
C SER A 348 -18.31 8.78 9.01
N ALA A 349 -17.31 9.16 9.82
CA ALA A 349 -15.99 9.50 9.34
C ALA A 349 -15.31 8.27 8.67
N THR A 350 -15.44 7.07 9.26
CA THR A 350 -14.97 5.82 8.65
C THR A 350 -15.68 5.53 7.33
N PHE A 351 -17.00 5.70 7.27
CA PHE A 351 -17.77 5.53 6.04
C PHE A 351 -17.24 6.42 4.91
N PHE A 352 -16.99 7.71 5.17
CA PHE A 352 -16.45 8.62 4.16
C PHE A 352 -15.03 8.25 3.71
N VAL A 353 -14.20 7.70 4.60
CA VAL A 353 -12.87 7.18 4.22
C VAL A 353 -13.00 6.01 3.25
N PHE A 354 -13.85 5.03 3.57
CA PHE A 354 -14.10 3.88 2.67
C PHE A 354 -14.78 4.29 1.37
N PHE A 355 -15.71 5.23 1.40
CA PHE A 355 -16.35 5.77 0.21
C PHE A 355 -15.33 6.43 -0.74
N THR A 356 -14.45 7.28 -0.21
CA THR A 356 -13.39 7.91 -0.99
C THR A 356 -12.43 6.86 -1.57
N SER A 357 -12.06 5.87 -0.77
CA SER A 357 -11.24 4.75 -1.23
C SER A 357 -11.94 3.95 -2.33
N ALA A 358 -13.22 3.64 -2.17
CA ALA A 358 -14.04 2.94 -3.15
C ALA A 358 -14.09 3.69 -4.49
N PHE A 359 -14.26 5.02 -4.43
CA PHE A 359 -14.24 5.87 -5.62
C PHE A 359 -12.91 5.75 -6.39
N PHE A 360 -11.77 5.84 -5.70
CA PHE A 360 -10.46 5.70 -6.36
C PHE A 360 -10.22 4.30 -6.92
N HIS A 361 -10.69 3.24 -6.26
CA HIS A 361 -10.59 1.87 -6.78
C HIS A 361 -11.39 1.72 -8.08
N GLU A 362 -12.63 2.21 -8.11
CA GLU A 362 -13.45 2.20 -9.31
C GLU A 362 -12.83 3.04 -10.43
N TYR A 363 -12.35 4.24 -10.12
CA TYR A 363 -11.68 5.12 -11.07
C TYR A 363 -10.48 4.43 -11.74
N MET A 364 -9.63 3.77 -10.96
CA MET A 364 -8.43 3.09 -11.47
C MET A 364 -8.73 1.87 -12.34
N VAL A 365 -9.93 1.30 -12.25
CA VAL A 365 -10.32 0.14 -13.07
C VAL A 365 -11.21 0.56 -14.23
N SER A 366 -12.27 1.32 -13.97
CA SER A 366 -13.29 1.66 -14.97
C SER A 366 -12.78 2.59 -16.06
N VAL A 367 -11.91 3.56 -15.72
CA VAL A 367 -11.38 4.52 -16.69
C VAL A 367 -10.45 3.83 -17.71
N PRO A 368 -9.45 3.02 -17.31
CA PRO A 368 -8.63 2.29 -18.27
C PRO A 368 -9.39 1.30 -19.13
N LEU A 369 -10.42 0.63 -18.56
CA LEU A 369 -11.25 -0.32 -19.28
C LEU A 369 -12.31 0.35 -20.16
N ARG A 370 -12.52 1.67 -20.03
CA ARG A 370 -13.64 2.39 -20.66
C ARG A 370 -15.00 1.73 -20.41
N THR A 371 -15.13 1.06 -19.27
CA THR A 371 -16.31 0.29 -18.88
C THR A 371 -16.75 0.76 -17.51
N PHE A 372 -17.73 1.69 -17.46
CA PHE A 372 -18.18 2.30 -16.21
C PHE A 372 -19.16 1.35 -15.50
N LYS A 373 -18.61 0.57 -14.60
CA LYS A 373 -19.31 -0.32 -13.68
C LYS A 373 -18.99 0.09 -12.25
N VAL A 374 -19.60 -0.55 -11.28
CA VAL A 374 -19.43 -0.21 -9.86
C VAL A 374 -18.95 -1.41 -9.02
N TYR A 375 -18.33 -2.40 -9.66
CA TYR A 375 -17.95 -3.65 -8.96
C TYR A 375 -16.81 -3.43 -7.96
N ALA A 376 -15.78 -2.68 -8.34
CA ALA A 376 -14.67 -2.37 -7.44
C ALA A 376 -15.14 -1.44 -6.31
N PHE A 377 -16.01 -0.46 -6.62
CA PHE A 377 -16.64 0.40 -5.62
C PHE A 377 -17.45 -0.41 -4.61
N MET A 378 -18.33 -1.29 -5.07
CA MET A 378 -19.15 -2.14 -4.20
C MET A 378 -18.30 -3.09 -3.37
N GLY A 379 -17.24 -3.68 -3.96
CA GLY A 379 -16.29 -4.54 -3.25
C GLY A 379 -15.60 -3.82 -2.09
N MET A 380 -15.20 -2.56 -2.30
CA MET A 380 -14.62 -1.73 -1.24
C MET A 380 -15.65 -1.34 -0.17
N MET A 381 -16.86 -0.96 -0.55
CA MET A 381 -17.93 -0.63 0.41
C MET A 381 -18.35 -1.86 1.22
N PHE A 382 -18.30 -3.06 0.64
CA PHE A 382 -18.58 -4.32 1.33
C PHE A 382 -17.56 -4.64 2.46
N GLN A 383 -16.38 -4.03 2.44
CA GLN A 383 -15.41 -4.18 3.52
C GLN A 383 -15.96 -3.69 4.88
N ILE A 384 -16.91 -2.75 4.89
CA ILE A 384 -17.50 -2.23 6.14
C ILE A 384 -18.31 -3.32 6.86
N PRO A 385 -19.36 -3.94 6.26
CA PRO A 385 -20.07 -5.04 6.91
C PRO A 385 -19.17 -6.26 7.15
N LEU A 386 -18.21 -6.53 6.27
CA LEU A 386 -17.25 -7.62 6.44
C LEU A 386 -16.36 -7.39 7.68
N SER A 387 -15.94 -6.16 7.95
CA SER A 387 -15.18 -5.81 9.16
C SER A 387 -16.00 -6.09 10.42
N VAL A 388 -17.28 -5.73 10.44
CA VAL A 388 -18.19 -6.03 11.57
C VAL A 388 -18.32 -7.55 11.78
N LEU A 389 -18.49 -8.31 10.70
CA LEU A 389 -18.55 -9.77 10.75
C LEU A 389 -17.26 -10.37 11.29
N CYS A 390 -16.12 -9.93 10.74
CA CYS A 390 -14.80 -10.38 11.13
C CYS A 390 -14.53 -10.16 12.63
N HIS A 391 -14.86 -8.99 13.16
CA HIS A 391 -14.76 -8.70 14.59
C HIS A 391 -15.62 -9.61 15.49
N LYS A 392 -16.85 -9.92 15.04
CA LYS A 392 -17.72 -10.86 15.78
C LYS A 392 -17.11 -12.26 15.82
N ILE A 393 -16.54 -12.73 14.69
CA ILE A 393 -15.93 -14.05 14.59
C ILE A 393 -14.60 -14.09 15.37
N GLU A 394 -13.75 -13.07 15.24
CA GLU A 394 -12.52 -12.94 16.04
C GLU A 394 -12.83 -12.98 17.54
N LYS A 395 -13.85 -12.27 18.00
CA LYS A 395 -14.27 -12.26 19.41
C LYS A 395 -14.80 -13.60 19.89
N LYS A 396 -15.50 -14.36 19.03
CA LYS A 396 -16.12 -15.64 19.38
C LYS A 396 -15.16 -16.82 19.30
N PHE A 397 -14.31 -16.88 18.28
CA PHE A 397 -13.48 -18.04 17.94
C PHE A 397 -11.98 -17.78 18.08
N GLY A 398 -11.58 -16.52 18.29
CA GLY A 398 -10.18 -16.11 18.47
C GLY A 398 -9.51 -15.53 17.23
N PRO A 399 -8.31 -14.93 17.40
CA PRO A 399 -7.57 -14.22 16.37
C PRO A 399 -7.28 -15.00 15.08
N PRO A 400 -6.95 -16.32 15.11
CA PRO A 400 -6.68 -17.07 13.89
C PRO A 400 -7.87 -17.13 12.93
N TRP A 401 -9.09 -17.21 13.44
CA TRP A 401 -10.31 -17.22 12.63
C TRP A 401 -10.56 -15.88 11.93
N GLY A 402 -10.25 -14.76 12.61
CA GLY A 402 -10.27 -13.46 11.99
C GLY A 402 -9.26 -13.36 10.84
N ASN A 403 -8.05 -13.85 11.03
CA ASN A 403 -7.01 -13.89 9.99
C ASN A 403 -7.42 -14.76 8.80
N ILE A 404 -8.09 -15.90 9.02
CA ILE A 404 -8.64 -16.74 7.96
C ILE A 404 -9.67 -15.99 7.11
N ILE A 405 -10.55 -15.19 7.73
CA ILE A 405 -11.52 -14.37 6.99
C ILE A 405 -10.83 -13.31 6.15
N VAL A 406 -9.83 -12.61 6.72
CA VAL A 406 -9.03 -11.61 5.98
C VAL A 406 -8.43 -12.26 4.74
N TRP A 407 -7.74 -13.38 4.88
CA TRP A 407 -7.13 -14.07 3.76
C TRP A 407 -8.15 -14.61 2.76
N SER A 408 -9.24 -15.21 3.21
CA SER A 408 -10.31 -15.71 2.34
C SER A 408 -10.92 -14.58 1.49
N SER A 409 -11.15 -13.42 2.11
CA SER A 409 -11.68 -12.26 1.39
C SER A 409 -10.72 -11.77 0.31
N LEU A 410 -9.41 -11.70 0.60
CA LEU A 410 -8.39 -11.26 -0.36
C LEU A 410 -8.22 -12.25 -1.51
N ILE A 411 -8.20 -13.56 -1.22
CA ILE A 411 -7.98 -14.61 -2.23
C ILE A 411 -9.17 -14.69 -3.19
N MET A 412 -10.41 -14.51 -2.71
CA MET A 412 -11.61 -14.68 -3.52
C MET A 412 -12.06 -13.39 -4.23
N SER A 413 -11.90 -12.22 -3.61
CA SER A 413 -12.42 -10.97 -4.17
C SER A 413 -11.71 -10.51 -5.44
N HIS A 414 -10.39 -10.62 -5.49
CA HIS A 414 -9.62 -10.18 -6.66
C HIS A 414 -9.93 -10.98 -7.93
N PRO A 415 -9.91 -12.34 -7.93
CA PRO A 415 -10.28 -13.11 -9.10
C PRO A 415 -11.73 -12.87 -9.57
N LEU A 416 -12.66 -12.72 -8.62
CA LEU A 416 -14.05 -12.40 -8.95
C LEU A 416 -14.15 -11.04 -9.66
N CYS A 417 -13.46 -10.04 -9.13
CA CYS A 417 -13.41 -8.71 -9.74
C CYS A 417 -12.81 -8.76 -11.15
N ILE A 418 -11.69 -9.46 -11.33
CA ILE A 418 -11.04 -9.63 -12.64
C ILE A 418 -11.99 -10.29 -13.63
N MET A 419 -12.66 -11.39 -13.25
CA MET A 419 -13.55 -12.12 -14.12
C MET A 419 -14.77 -11.29 -14.53
N THR A 420 -15.39 -10.54 -13.61
CA THR A 420 -16.55 -9.69 -13.90
C THR A 420 -16.21 -8.55 -14.84
N TYR A 421 -15.12 -7.81 -14.57
CA TYR A 421 -14.68 -6.72 -15.44
C TYR A 421 -14.23 -7.21 -16.82
N TYR A 422 -13.51 -8.32 -16.88
CA TYR A 422 -13.07 -8.90 -18.15
C TYR A 422 -14.27 -9.35 -19.00
N HIS A 423 -15.23 -10.05 -18.40
CA HIS A 423 -16.45 -10.48 -19.08
C HIS A 423 -17.21 -9.28 -19.67
N ASP A 424 -17.48 -8.26 -18.84
CA ASP A 424 -18.20 -7.07 -19.28
C ASP A 424 -17.43 -6.27 -20.33
N TYR A 425 -16.11 -6.21 -20.21
CA TYR A 425 -15.25 -5.57 -21.19
C TYR A 425 -15.38 -6.25 -22.57
N ILE A 426 -15.28 -7.58 -22.62
CA ILE A 426 -15.39 -8.34 -23.86
C ILE A 426 -16.78 -8.15 -24.49
N ILE A 427 -17.86 -8.25 -23.71
CA ILE A 427 -19.22 -8.07 -24.23
C ILE A 427 -19.42 -6.64 -24.77
N THR A 428 -18.92 -5.64 -24.05
CA THR A 428 -19.12 -4.23 -24.43
C THR A 428 -18.35 -3.84 -25.69
N HIS A 429 -17.10 -4.33 -25.85
CA HIS A 429 -16.22 -3.87 -26.93
C HIS A 429 -16.19 -4.79 -28.15
N PHE A 430 -16.42 -6.07 -27.96
CA PHE A 430 -16.30 -7.07 -29.04
C PHE A 430 -17.62 -7.77 -29.39
N GLY A 431 -18.66 -7.62 -28.54
CA GLY A 431 -19.97 -8.23 -28.75
C GLY A 431 -19.98 -9.76 -28.60
N LYS A 432 -21.17 -10.36 -28.84
CA LYS A 432 -21.37 -11.81 -28.68
C LYS A 432 -20.64 -12.66 -29.74
N ARG A 433 -20.27 -12.08 -30.89
CA ARG A 433 -19.57 -12.80 -31.97
C ARG A 433 -18.24 -13.40 -31.52
N LEU A 434 -17.48 -12.66 -30.72
CA LEU A 434 -16.21 -13.15 -30.19
C LEU A 434 -16.39 -14.31 -29.20
N LEU A 435 -17.52 -14.32 -28.47
CA LEU A 435 -17.89 -15.43 -27.59
C LEU A 435 -18.15 -16.72 -28.37
N GLU A 436 -18.79 -16.62 -29.53
CA GLU A 436 -19.06 -17.74 -30.43
C GLU A 436 -17.74 -18.28 -31.05
N GLU A 437 -16.86 -17.38 -31.44
CA GLU A 437 -15.52 -17.73 -31.97
C GLU A 437 -14.63 -18.43 -30.92
N PHE A 438 -14.70 -18.01 -29.66
CA PHE A 438 -14.02 -18.69 -28.55
C PHE A 438 -14.69 -20.01 -28.13
N SER A 439 -15.96 -20.23 -28.47
CA SER A 439 -16.65 -21.49 -28.20
C SER A 439 -16.34 -22.57 -29.24
N SER A 440 -15.91 -22.17 -30.44
CA SER A 440 -15.55 -23.06 -31.57
C SER A 440 -14.06 -23.50 -31.56
N LEU A 441 -13.24 -22.91 -30.71
CA LEU A 441 -11.82 -23.24 -30.48
C LEU A 441 -11.65 -24.11 -29.23
#